data_a12d337677373303bbebf6846296f128
#
_entry.id   a12d337677373303bbebf6846296f128
#
_cell.length_a   1.000
_cell.length_b   1.000
_cell.length_c   1.000
_cell.angle_alpha   90.00
_cell.angle_beta   90.00
_cell.angle_gamma   90.00
#
_symmetry.space_group_name_H-M   'P 1'
#
loop_
_entity.id
_entity.type
_entity.pdbx_description
1 polymer ?
#
loop_
_entity_poly.entity_id
_entity_poly.type
_entity_poly.pdbx_seq_one_letter_code
_entity_poly.pdbx_strand_id
1 'polypeptide(L)'
;MIRTIYLLVVKDLNERRRLIGSTLHGERWKVQTPKGKWRDVTDREMVDVAQQLQGWTRSVYKFGCAFVHLSDFHNHLVENPFDKLPENEKQDILSHMRYYHGGPHHDKPDMAELALYVPQIFEKICSNLECYLEQLEQGERIDENE
;
A
#
# COMPACT_ATOMS: atom_id res chain seq x y z
N MET A 1 -5.27 -3.82 3.41
CA MET A 1 -5.59 -2.57 2.71
C MET A 1 -5.43 -2.67 1.18
N ILE A 2 -4.26 -2.91 0.56
CA ILE A 2 -4.12 -2.93 -0.91
C ILE A 2 -5.05 -3.93 -1.61
N ARG A 3 -5.26 -5.12 -1.04
CA ARG A 3 -6.23 -6.10 -1.55
C ARG A 3 -7.67 -5.61 -1.45
N THR A 4 -8.01 -4.94 -0.35
CA THR A 4 -9.36 -4.39 -0.13
C THR A 4 -9.66 -3.32 -1.15
N ILE A 5 -8.72 -2.39 -1.38
CA ILE A 5 -8.84 -1.36 -2.43
C ILE A 5 -8.99 -2.01 -3.82
N TYR A 6 -8.16 -3.00 -4.13
CA TYR A 6 -8.26 -3.72 -5.40
C TYR A 6 -9.64 -4.34 -5.63
N LEU A 7 -10.24 -4.95 -4.59
CA LEU A 7 -11.60 -5.50 -4.66
C LEU A 7 -12.65 -4.42 -4.93
N LEU A 8 -12.51 -3.22 -4.37
CA LEU A 8 -13.45 -2.11 -4.60
C LEU A 8 -13.42 -1.61 -6.04
N VAL A 9 -12.28 -1.71 -6.73
CA VAL A 9 -12.12 -1.35 -8.14
C VAL A 9 -12.66 -2.43 -9.09
N VAL A 10 -12.71 -3.69 -8.66
CA VAL A 10 -13.28 -4.79 -9.47
C VAL A 10 -14.78 -4.56 -9.70
N LYS A 11 -15.20 -4.37 -10.95
CA LYS A 11 -16.58 -4.03 -11.31
C LYS A 11 -17.57 -5.20 -11.17
N ASP A 12 -17.13 -6.42 -11.46
CA ASP A 12 -17.96 -7.61 -11.41
C ASP A 12 -18.02 -8.17 -9.98
N LEU A 13 -19.23 -8.19 -9.40
CA LEU A 13 -19.47 -8.74 -8.05
C LEU A 13 -19.17 -10.24 -7.94
N ASN A 14 -19.36 -11.02 -9.00
CA ASN A 14 -19.03 -12.43 -8.98
C ASN A 14 -17.52 -12.62 -8.95
N GLU A 15 -16.79 -11.81 -9.71
CA GLU A 15 -15.33 -11.80 -9.67
C GLU A 15 -14.80 -11.38 -8.29
N ARG A 16 -15.38 -10.35 -7.64
CA ARG A 16 -15.06 -10.00 -6.26
C ARG A 16 -15.23 -11.19 -5.31
N ARG A 17 -16.38 -11.83 -5.35
CA ARG A 17 -16.68 -13.00 -4.50
C ARG A 17 -15.69 -14.13 -4.74
N ARG A 18 -15.33 -14.36 -5.99
CA ARG A 18 -14.33 -15.37 -6.36
C ARG A 18 -12.95 -15.04 -5.76
N LEU A 19 -12.49 -13.79 -5.87
CA LEU A 19 -11.21 -13.34 -5.30
C LEU A 19 -11.22 -13.41 -3.75
N ILE A 20 -12.32 -13.04 -3.11
CA ILE A 20 -12.50 -13.19 -1.67
C ILE A 20 -12.41 -14.68 -1.29
N GLY A 21 -13.11 -15.56 -2.01
CA GLY A 21 -13.04 -17.01 -1.81
C GLY A 21 -11.61 -17.55 -1.92
N SER A 22 -10.85 -17.13 -2.94
CA SER A 22 -9.44 -17.49 -3.08
C SER A 22 -8.61 -17.05 -1.86
N THR A 23 -8.91 -15.88 -1.28
CA THR A 23 -8.22 -15.42 -0.05
C THR A 23 -8.48 -16.34 1.13
N LEU A 24 -9.73 -16.76 1.33
CA LEU A 24 -10.13 -17.65 2.42
C LEU A 24 -9.47 -19.04 2.31
N HIS A 25 -9.16 -19.48 1.09
CA HIS A 25 -8.47 -20.76 0.85
C HIS A 25 -6.94 -20.62 0.75
N GLY A 26 -6.39 -19.43 0.99
CA GLY A 26 -4.93 -19.20 0.88
C GLY A 26 -4.39 -19.26 -0.55
N GLU A 27 -5.25 -19.11 -1.54
CA GLU A 27 -4.89 -19.19 -2.95
C GLU A 27 -4.43 -17.83 -3.49
N ARG A 28 -3.60 -17.87 -4.54
CA ARG A 28 -3.22 -16.65 -5.27
C ARG A 28 -4.39 -16.13 -6.08
N TRP A 29 -4.53 -14.83 -6.11
CA TRP A 29 -5.53 -14.19 -6.96
C TRP A 29 -5.15 -14.32 -8.43
N LYS A 30 -6.13 -14.74 -9.23
CA LYS A 30 -6.00 -14.84 -10.68
C LYS A 30 -7.14 -14.09 -11.34
N VAL A 31 -6.86 -13.41 -12.42
CA VAL A 31 -7.85 -12.71 -13.25
C VAL A 31 -7.70 -13.12 -14.71
N GLN A 32 -8.79 -13.02 -15.46
CA GLN A 32 -8.74 -13.27 -16.90
C GLN A 32 -8.23 -12.03 -17.63
N THR A 33 -7.31 -12.26 -18.56
CA THR A 33 -6.93 -11.25 -19.54
C THR A 33 -8.05 -11.04 -20.56
N PRO A 34 -8.07 -9.94 -21.34
CA PRO A 34 -9.03 -9.75 -22.43
C PRO A 34 -9.03 -10.88 -23.48
N LYS A 35 -7.93 -11.63 -23.54
CA LYS A 35 -7.79 -12.83 -24.43
C LYS A 35 -8.25 -14.13 -23.76
N GLY A 36 -8.91 -14.06 -22.60
CA GLY A 36 -9.43 -15.23 -21.86
C GLY A 36 -8.39 -16.08 -21.14
N LYS A 37 -7.11 -15.67 -21.09
CA LYS A 37 -6.07 -16.40 -20.34
C LYS A 37 -6.05 -15.97 -18.88
N TRP A 38 -5.89 -16.91 -17.97
CA TRP A 38 -5.68 -16.64 -16.55
C TRP A 38 -4.26 -16.11 -16.29
N ARG A 39 -4.14 -15.10 -15.45
CA ARG A 39 -2.86 -14.59 -14.92
C ARG A 39 -2.98 -14.30 -13.43
N ASP A 40 -1.87 -14.38 -12.72
CA ASP A 40 -1.81 -13.96 -11.32
C ASP A 40 -1.92 -12.43 -11.21
N VAL A 41 -2.63 -11.97 -10.18
CA VAL A 41 -2.60 -10.58 -9.72
C VAL A 41 -1.39 -10.41 -8.82
N THR A 42 -0.51 -9.49 -9.15
CA THR A 42 0.72 -9.25 -8.39
C THR A 42 0.52 -8.19 -7.31
N ASP A 43 1.32 -8.24 -6.23
CA ASP A 43 1.31 -7.20 -5.21
C ASP A 43 1.61 -5.81 -5.81
N ARG A 44 2.50 -5.76 -6.81
CA ARG A 44 2.82 -4.53 -7.52
C ARG A 44 1.58 -3.91 -8.19
N GLU A 45 0.78 -4.73 -8.86
CA GLU A 45 -0.46 -4.28 -9.50
C GLU A 45 -1.45 -3.73 -8.46
N MET A 46 -1.62 -4.42 -7.34
CA MET A 46 -2.48 -3.96 -6.24
C MET A 46 -1.98 -2.65 -5.62
N VAL A 47 -0.66 -2.51 -5.46
CA VAL A 47 -0.03 -1.26 -4.98
C VAL A 47 -0.24 -0.12 -5.98
N ASP A 48 -0.09 -0.39 -7.28
CA ASP A 48 -0.27 0.63 -8.32
C ASP A 48 -1.72 1.13 -8.37
N VAL A 49 -2.70 0.23 -8.25
CA VAL A 49 -4.13 0.60 -8.12
C VAL A 49 -4.36 1.45 -6.86
N ALA A 50 -3.86 0.99 -5.70
CA ALA A 50 -4.03 1.72 -4.44
C ALA A 50 -3.30 3.09 -4.45
N GLN A 51 -2.19 3.21 -5.17
CA GLN A 51 -1.46 4.47 -5.34
C GLN A 51 -2.26 5.52 -6.10
N GLN A 52 -3.04 5.12 -7.10
CA GLN A 52 -3.90 6.05 -7.83
C GLN A 52 -4.95 6.71 -6.92
N LEU A 53 -5.46 5.97 -5.95
CA LEU A 53 -6.47 6.44 -5.01
C LEU A 53 -5.90 7.20 -3.80
N GLN A 54 -4.76 6.76 -3.27
CA GLN A 54 -4.24 7.22 -1.98
C GLN A 54 -2.95 8.06 -2.07
N GLY A 55 -2.26 8.06 -3.20
CA GLY A 55 -1.04 8.85 -3.43
C GLY A 55 0.21 8.45 -2.62
N TRP A 56 0.07 7.72 -1.52
CA TRP A 56 1.15 7.35 -0.58
C TRP A 56 1.42 5.84 -0.49
N THR A 57 0.57 5.00 -1.07
CA THR A 57 0.59 3.54 -0.88
C THR A 57 1.91 2.91 -1.34
N ARG A 58 2.47 3.37 -2.47
CA ARG A 58 3.72 2.84 -3.02
C ARG A 58 4.90 3.09 -2.08
N SER A 59 4.98 4.28 -1.49
CA SER A 59 6.03 4.64 -0.54
C SER A 59 5.95 3.78 0.72
N VAL A 60 4.77 3.66 1.32
CA VAL A 60 4.55 2.82 2.51
C VAL A 60 4.83 1.34 2.21
N TYR A 61 4.44 0.84 1.04
CA TYR A 61 4.74 -0.54 0.65
C TYR A 61 6.24 -0.78 0.51
N LYS A 62 6.99 0.12 -0.14
CA LYS A 62 8.45 0.04 -0.24
C LYS A 62 9.12 0.02 1.14
N PHE A 63 8.71 0.95 2.03
CA PHE A 63 9.21 0.98 3.41
C PHE A 63 8.84 -0.29 4.18
N GLY A 64 7.58 -0.73 4.11
CA GLY A 64 7.12 -1.95 4.79
C GLY A 64 7.88 -3.19 4.33
N CYS A 65 8.14 -3.34 3.03
CA CYS A 65 8.96 -4.42 2.50
C CYS A 65 10.39 -4.38 3.05
N ALA A 66 11.02 -3.20 3.15
CA ALA A 66 12.34 -3.05 3.72
C ALA A 66 12.38 -3.47 5.20
N PHE A 67 11.35 -3.16 5.98
CA PHE A 67 11.23 -3.57 7.39
C PHE A 67 10.95 -5.07 7.56
N VAL A 68 10.13 -5.67 6.69
CA VAL A 68 9.74 -7.09 6.80
C VAL A 68 10.86 -8.02 6.32
N HIS A 69 11.64 -7.62 5.33
CA HIS A 69 12.79 -8.36 4.87
C HIS A 69 14.00 -8.11 5.80
N LEU A 70 13.96 -8.72 6.98
CA LEU A 70 14.98 -8.62 8.06
C LEU A 70 16.42 -8.91 7.62
N SER A 71 16.63 -9.47 6.43
CA SER A 71 17.97 -9.70 5.86
C SER A 71 18.79 -8.41 5.69
N ASP A 72 18.12 -7.26 5.51
CA ASP A 72 18.78 -5.97 5.33
C ASP A 72 18.66 -5.05 6.56
N PHE A 73 18.04 -5.51 7.65
CA PHE A 73 17.80 -4.69 8.84
C PHE A 73 19.10 -4.15 9.46
N HIS A 74 20.18 -4.95 9.45
CA HIS A 74 21.48 -4.50 9.92
C HIS A 74 22.07 -3.38 9.05
N ASN A 75 21.78 -3.39 7.74
CA ASN A 75 22.21 -2.36 6.83
C ASN A 75 21.44 -1.04 7.06
N HIS A 76 20.18 -1.11 7.49
CA HIS A 76 19.36 0.08 7.75
C HIS A 76 19.82 0.88 8.98
N LEU A 77 20.50 0.24 9.94
CA LEU A 77 21.13 0.92 11.07
C LEU A 77 22.46 1.59 10.70
N VAL A 78 23.11 1.09 9.65
CA VAL A 78 24.42 1.59 9.18
C VAL A 78 24.25 2.57 8.00
N GLU A 79 23.31 2.26 7.10
CA GLU A 79 23.02 3.06 5.93
C GLU A 79 21.56 3.50 5.95
N ASN A 80 21.33 4.81 5.93
CA ASN A 80 19.97 5.35 5.87
C ASN A 80 19.33 5.02 4.51
N PRO A 81 18.34 4.11 4.42
CA PRO A 81 17.71 3.75 3.15
C PRO A 81 16.95 4.92 2.52
N PHE A 82 16.58 5.93 3.30
CA PHE A 82 15.97 7.15 2.79
C PHE A 82 16.92 7.91 1.85
N ASP A 83 18.23 7.90 2.14
CA ASP A 83 19.22 8.56 1.29
C ASP A 83 19.35 7.93 -0.10
N LYS A 84 18.95 6.66 -0.25
CA LYS A 84 18.99 5.91 -1.52
C LYS A 84 17.79 6.16 -2.43
N LEU A 85 16.76 6.84 -1.93
CA LEU A 85 15.58 7.17 -2.73
C LEU A 85 15.89 8.30 -3.72
N PRO A 86 15.22 8.31 -4.90
CA PRO A 86 15.22 9.47 -5.78
C PRO A 86 14.69 10.70 -5.06
N GLU A 87 15.21 11.89 -5.40
CA GLU A 87 14.88 13.13 -4.70
C GLU A 87 13.38 13.46 -4.72
N ASN A 88 12.69 13.20 -5.83
CA ASN A 88 11.25 13.37 -5.92
C ASN A 88 10.49 12.45 -4.94
N GLU A 89 10.92 11.18 -4.79
CA GLU A 89 10.30 10.26 -3.83
C GLU A 89 10.54 10.71 -2.38
N LYS A 90 11.75 11.24 -2.08
CA LYS A 90 12.04 11.80 -0.74
C LYS A 90 11.11 12.97 -0.42
N GLN A 91 10.97 13.90 -1.35
CA GLN A 91 10.14 15.08 -1.17
C GLN A 91 8.65 14.71 -1.03
N ASP A 92 8.16 13.76 -1.80
CA ASP A 92 6.79 13.26 -1.68
C ASP A 92 6.54 12.65 -0.29
N ILE A 93 7.47 11.81 0.19
CA ILE A 93 7.38 11.20 1.52
C ILE A 93 7.42 12.26 2.62
N LEU A 94 8.39 13.16 2.58
CA LEU A 94 8.52 14.21 3.59
C LEU A 94 7.32 15.16 3.61
N SER A 95 6.83 15.55 2.46
CA SER A 95 5.64 16.39 2.34
C SER A 95 4.42 15.71 2.95
N HIS A 96 4.22 14.42 2.67
CA HIS A 96 3.15 13.64 3.23
C HIS A 96 3.28 13.49 4.76
N MET A 97 4.47 13.17 5.26
CA MET A 97 4.72 13.03 6.70
C MET A 97 4.52 14.35 7.44
N ARG A 98 4.97 15.47 6.89
CA ARG A 98 4.78 16.81 7.46
C ARG A 98 3.32 17.20 7.52
N TYR A 99 2.60 16.94 6.44
CA TYR A 99 1.18 17.31 6.34
C TYR A 99 0.29 16.48 7.28
N TYR A 100 0.49 15.18 7.34
CA TYR A 100 -0.39 14.27 8.07
C TYR A 100 0.10 13.87 9.47
N HIS A 101 1.42 13.96 9.73
CA HIS A 101 2.04 13.42 10.95
C HIS A 101 2.91 14.44 11.68
N GLY A 102 2.98 15.69 11.23
CA GLY A 102 3.68 16.78 11.91
C GLY A 102 5.21 16.74 11.82
N GLY A 103 5.79 15.99 10.92
CA GLY A 103 7.25 15.97 10.73
C GLY A 103 7.73 14.79 9.91
N PRO A 104 9.04 14.61 9.69
CA PRO A 104 10.20 15.38 10.22
C PRO A 104 10.31 16.79 9.67
N HIS A 105 10.89 17.71 10.47
CA HIS A 105 10.98 19.13 10.11
C HIS A 105 12.18 19.49 9.22
N HIS A 106 13.08 18.56 8.99
CA HIS A 106 14.25 18.74 8.10
C HIS A 106 14.26 17.70 6.96
N ASP A 107 15.08 17.95 5.94
CA ASP A 107 15.02 17.18 4.69
C ASP A 107 15.89 15.92 4.69
N LYS A 108 16.58 15.62 5.78
CA LYS A 108 17.47 14.45 5.90
C LYS A 108 17.24 13.69 7.19
N PRO A 109 16.03 13.14 7.40
CA PRO A 109 15.77 12.32 8.59
C PRO A 109 16.54 11.02 8.51
N ASP A 110 17.01 10.56 9.66
CA ASP A 110 17.55 9.22 9.79
C ASP A 110 16.43 8.18 10.04
N MET A 111 16.81 6.89 10.04
CA MET A 111 15.84 5.82 10.26
C MET A 111 15.25 5.82 11.67
N ALA A 112 15.97 6.29 12.67
CA ALA A 112 15.46 6.37 14.04
C ALA A 112 14.34 7.42 14.13
N GLU A 113 14.50 8.57 13.48
CA GLU A 113 13.47 9.60 13.38
C GLU A 113 12.26 9.10 12.58
N LEU A 114 12.48 8.45 11.42
CA LEU A 114 11.39 7.89 10.61
C LEU A 114 10.60 6.81 11.34
N ALA A 115 11.27 5.99 12.15
CA ALA A 115 10.64 4.92 12.93
C ALA A 115 9.60 5.44 13.93
N LEU A 116 9.75 6.68 14.43
CA LEU A 116 8.78 7.29 15.35
C LEU A 116 7.40 7.50 14.73
N TYR A 117 7.32 7.58 13.40
CA TYR A 117 6.06 7.77 12.67
C TYR A 117 5.37 6.47 12.27
N VAL A 118 6.06 5.31 12.39
CA VAL A 118 5.51 4.01 12.00
C VAL A 118 4.19 3.69 12.71
N PRO A 119 4.04 3.90 14.04
CA PRO A 119 2.76 3.67 14.71
C PRO A 119 1.61 4.50 14.13
N GLN A 120 1.84 5.78 13.86
CA GLN A 120 0.82 6.69 13.31
C GLN A 120 0.42 6.29 11.88
N ILE A 121 1.39 5.87 11.06
CA ILE A 121 1.13 5.35 9.72
C ILE A 121 0.30 4.07 9.82
N PHE A 122 0.61 3.20 10.77
CA PHE A 122 -0.13 1.96 11.00
C PHE A 122 -1.57 2.21 11.43
N GLU A 123 -1.80 3.13 12.37
CA GLU A 123 -3.15 3.55 12.80
C GLU A 123 -3.97 4.07 11.61
N LYS A 124 -3.38 4.92 10.78
CA LYS A 124 -4.03 5.41 9.56
C LYS A 124 -4.39 4.27 8.59
N ILE A 125 -3.49 3.30 8.41
CA ILE A 125 -3.77 2.11 7.58
C ILE A 125 -4.94 1.32 8.15
N CYS A 126 -5.00 1.12 9.46
CA CYS A 126 -6.08 0.39 10.11
C CYS A 126 -7.42 1.10 9.95
N SER A 127 -7.48 2.41 10.22
CA SER A 127 -8.70 3.21 10.06
C SER A 127 -9.21 3.20 8.61
N ASN A 128 -8.31 3.36 7.64
CA ASN A 128 -8.68 3.28 6.23
C ASN A 128 -9.16 1.86 5.85
N LEU A 129 -8.56 0.81 6.43
CA LEU A 129 -8.99 -0.56 6.17
C LEU A 129 -10.41 -0.82 6.65
N GLU A 130 -10.79 -0.34 7.83
CA GLU A 130 -12.16 -0.44 8.34
C GLU A 130 -13.16 0.19 7.37
N CYS A 131 -12.89 1.43 6.95
CA CYS A 131 -13.73 2.12 5.97
C CYS A 131 -13.89 1.33 4.65
N TYR A 132 -12.80 0.79 4.11
CA TYR A 132 -12.89 -0.01 2.87
C TYR A 132 -13.60 -1.34 3.06
N LEU A 133 -13.52 -1.96 4.23
CA LEU A 133 -14.28 -3.18 4.53
C LEU A 133 -15.78 -2.88 4.60
N GLU A 134 -16.17 -1.79 5.25
CA GLU A 134 -17.57 -1.33 5.28
C GLU A 134 -18.12 -1.08 3.88
N GLN A 135 -17.36 -0.40 3.02
CA GLN A 135 -17.74 -0.18 1.63
C GLN A 135 -17.92 -1.49 0.85
N LEU A 136 -17.03 -2.47 1.06
CA LEU A 136 -17.16 -3.79 0.44
C LEU A 136 -18.40 -4.53 0.91
N GLU A 137 -18.72 -4.48 2.22
CA GLU A 137 -19.93 -5.10 2.80
C GLU A 137 -21.21 -4.47 2.25
N GLN A 138 -21.20 -3.17 2.00
CA GLN A 138 -22.31 -2.43 1.39
C GLN A 138 -22.40 -2.67 -0.14
N GLY A 139 -21.44 -3.38 -0.72
CA GLY A 139 -21.38 -3.64 -2.17
C GLY A 139 -20.95 -2.44 -2.99
N GLU A 140 -20.38 -1.43 -2.35
CA GLU A 140 -19.89 -0.21 -3.02
C GLU A 140 -18.73 -0.50 -3.96
N ARG A 141 -18.46 0.46 -4.84
CA ARG A 141 -17.34 0.46 -5.78
C ARG A 141 -16.66 1.81 -5.75
N ILE A 142 -15.36 1.78 -5.99
CA ILE A 142 -14.56 2.98 -6.25
C ILE A 142 -14.30 3.00 -7.75
N ASP A 143 -14.69 4.08 -8.42
CA ASP A 143 -14.34 4.29 -9.83
C ASP A 143 -12.92 4.89 -9.91
N GLU A 144 -12.11 4.38 -10.87
CA GLU A 144 -10.70 4.75 -11.04
C GLU A 144 -10.47 6.24 -11.40
N ASN A 145 -11.54 7.05 -11.51
CA ASN A 145 -11.51 8.42 -12.01
C ASN A 145 -12.11 9.47 -11.05
N GLU A 146 -12.23 9.16 -9.74
CA GLU A 146 -12.59 10.19 -8.75
C GLU A 146 -11.35 10.73 -8.00
#